data_e71144c8d6fd25c9c6a5e9a8bad12d69
#
_entry.id   e71144c8d6fd25c9c6a5e9a8bad12d69
#
_cell.length_a   1.000
_cell.length_b   1.000
_cell.length_c   1.000
_cell.angle_alpha   90.00
_cell.angle_beta   90.00
_cell.angle_gamma   90.00
#
_symmetry.space_group_name_H-M   'P 1'
#
loop_
_entity.id
_entity.type
_entity.pdbx_description
1 polymer ?
#
loop_
_entity_poly.entity_id
_entity_poly.type
_entity_poly.pdbx_seq_one_letter_code
_entity_poly.pdbx_strand_id
1 'polypeptide(L)'
;DEIRNIDWNVTARNNKPFVKVYEEERELTVMLLIDVSGSTFFGSEQSLKSEIITEIAAVLSFSAIHNNDKVGVILFSDKVEKYIPPKKGVSHILTIIRELLLFRKSEGGTNFSLPLVFLSNVIKKRASCFMITDCFGKFDDSLQIAAKRHDLTAIFVNDRREFEMPNVGLVQFEDAETKQLKWIDTSDRITRENFVKQRYSVQSENLAKFTKYGVDSVQIMASEDYIKSLIKLFSKRGKA
;
A
#
# COMPACT_ATOMS: atom_id res chain seq x y z
N ASP A 1 -14.78 -3.12 40.85
CA ASP A 1 -15.67 -3.48 39.70
C ASP A 1 -17.01 -2.83 39.92
N GLU A 2 -17.52 -2.12 38.88
CA GLU A 2 -18.79 -1.41 39.01
C GLU A 2 -19.97 -2.40 39.16
N ILE A 3 -20.85 -2.16 40.11
CA ILE A 3 -22.06 -2.96 40.40
C ILE A 3 -22.92 -3.19 39.14
N ARG A 4 -22.82 -2.31 38.13
CA ARG A 4 -23.52 -2.38 36.85
C ARG A 4 -23.04 -3.55 35.96
N ASN A 5 -21.85 -4.06 36.16
CA ASN A 5 -21.25 -5.12 35.36
C ASN A 5 -21.53 -6.52 35.95
N ILE A 6 -22.21 -6.62 37.06
CA ILE A 6 -22.55 -7.91 37.69
C ILE A 6 -23.69 -8.58 36.90
N ASP A 7 -23.46 -9.84 36.53
CA ASP A 7 -24.52 -10.70 35.99
C ASP A 7 -25.34 -11.27 37.13
N TRP A 8 -26.41 -10.58 37.47
CA TRP A 8 -27.30 -10.97 38.57
C TRP A 8 -27.96 -12.34 38.37
N ASN A 9 -28.23 -12.76 37.11
CA ASN A 9 -28.83 -14.06 36.82
C ASN A 9 -27.89 -15.23 37.10
N VAL A 10 -26.61 -15.10 36.75
CA VAL A 10 -25.59 -16.11 37.00
C VAL A 10 -25.16 -16.09 38.47
N THR A 11 -25.05 -14.90 39.06
CA THR A 11 -24.75 -14.69 40.47
C THR A 11 -25.80 -15.36 41.38
N ALA A 12 -27.07 -15.19 41.09
CA ALA A 12 -28.17 -15.76 41.87
C ALA A 12 -28.17 -17.32 41.83
N ARG A 13 -27.71 -17.93 40.73
CA ARG A 13 -27.64 -19.38 40.59
C ARG A 13 -26.43 -20.01 41.26
N ASN A 14 -25.33 -19.27 41.36
CA ASN A 14 -24.04 -19.84 41.81
C ASN A 14 -23.59 -19.30 43.17
N ASN A 15 -24.32 -18.42 43.81
CA ASN A 15 -23.98 -17.77 45.10
C ASN A 15 -22.58 -17.12 45.13
N LYS A 16 -22.04 -16.74 43.99
CA LYS A 16 -20.78 -16.01 43.84
C LYS A 16 -20.96 -14.89 42.80
N PRO A 17 -20.38 -13.71 43.01
CA PRO A 17 -20.52 -12.62 42.07
C PRO A 17 -19.82 -12.95 40.74
N PHE A 18 -20.56 -12.89 39.66
CA PHE A 18 -20.05 -13.01 38.28
C PHE A 18 -20.16 -11.66 37.62
N VAL A 19 -19.06 -11.23 36.95
CA VAL A 19 -18.99 -9.97 36.20
C VAL A 19 -19.08 -10.29 34.70
N LYS A 20 -19.93 -9.55 33.99
CA LYS A 20 -19.97 -9.62 32.53
C LYS A 20 -18.67 -9.03 31.97
N VAL A 21 -17.86 -9.86 31.37
CA VAL A 21 -16.70 -9.43 30.61
C VAL A 21 -17.17 -9.25 29.16
N TYR A 22 -17.23 -8.00 28.72
CA TYR A 22 -17.50 -7.68 27.33
C TYR A 22 -16.17 -7.62 26.59
N GLU A 23 -15.95 -8.53 25.66
CA GLU A 23 -14.90 -8.36 24.65
C GLU A 23 -15.39 -7.35 23.62
N GLU A 24 -14.79 -6.18 23.60
CA GLU A 24 -15.06 -5.17 22.58
C GLU A 24 -14.36 -5.58 21.29
N GLU A 25 -15.07 -6.29 20.40
CA GLU A 25 -14.61 -6.51 19.04
C GLU A 25 -14.58 -5.17 18.30
N ARG A 26 -13.40 -4.54 18.24
CA ARG A 26 -13.21 -3.31 17.48
C ARG A 26 -13.08 -3.65 16.01
N GLU A 27 -14.15 -3.42 15.24
CA GLU A 27 -14.08 -3.47 13.79
C GLU A 27 -13.12 -2.40 13.28
N LEU A 28 -12.01 -2.82 12.70
CA LEU A 28 -11.10 -1.93 12.02
C LEU A 28 -11.57 -1.67 10.58
N THR A 29 -11.12 -0.57 10.04
CA THR A 29 -11.25 -0.28 8.61
C THR A 29 -9.87 -0.36 7.99
N VAL A 30 -9.73 -1.20 6.98
CA VAL A 30 -8.52 -1.33 6.16
C VAL A 30 -8.76 -0.60 4.84
N MET A 31 -7.87 0.31 4.49
CA MET A 31 -7.91 1.03 3.21
C MET A 31 -6.66 0.72 2.40
N LEU A 32 -6.85 0.23 1.18
CA LEU A 32 -5.78 0.01 0.23
C LEU A 32 -5.72 1.19 -0.75
N LEU A 33 -4.59 1.88 -0.80
CA LEU A 33 -4.30 2.93 -1.77
C LEU A 33 -3.36 2.32 -2.81
N ILE A 34 -3.87 2.03 -3.99
CA ILE A 34 -3.15 1.25 -5.00
C ILE A 34 -2.84 2.14 -6.19
N ASP A 35 -1.56 2.26 -6.46
CA ASP A 35 -1.04 2.95 -7.63
C ASP A 35 -1.31 2.11 -8.88
N VAL A 36 -2.00 2.70 -9.85
CA VAL A 36 -2.34 2.10 -11.15
C VAL A 36 -1.79 2.94 -12.32
N SER A 37 -0.76 3.75 -12.05
CA SER A 37 -0.05 4.53 -13.05
C SER A 37 0.73 3.65 -14.03
N GLY A 38 1.25 4.29 -15.08
CA GLY A 38 1.97 3.59 -16.14
C GLY A 38 3.17 2.78 -15.70
N SER A 39 3.87 3.23 -14.65
CA SER A 39 5.06 2.57 -14.11
C SER A 39 4.77 1.22 -13.44
N THR A 40 3.57 1.04 -12.88
CA THR A 40 3.18 -0.22 -12.22
C THR A 40 2.90 -1.38 -13.21
N PHE A 41 2.68 -1.06 -14.49
CA PHE A 41 2.53 -2.07 -15.55
C PHE A 41 3.88 -2.46 -16.19
N PHE A 42 4.99 -1.96 -15.67
CA PHE A 42 6.32 -2.38 -16.08
C PHE A 42 6.71 -3.70 -15.38
N GLY A 43 7.41 -4.56 -16.08
CA GLY A 43 7.98 -5.78 -15.52
C GLY A 43 9.00 -6.36 -16.49
N SER A 44 10.15 -6.81 -15.98
CA SER A 44 11.28 -7.30 -16.77
C SER A 44 11.48 -8.82 -16.68
N GLU A 45 10.80 -9.48 -15.73
CA GLU A 45 10.92 -10.90 -15.45
C GLU A 45 9.57 -11.62 -15.56
N GLN A 46 9.43 -12.77 -14.91
CA GLN A 46 8.29 -13.69 -15.06
C GLN A 46 6.94 -13.11 -14.59
N SER A 47 6.95 -12.04 -13.79
CA SER A 47 5.73 -11.42 -13.26
C SER A 47 5.75 -9.91 -13.48
N LEU A 48 4.60 -9.36 -13.88
CA LEU A 48 4.40 -7.90 -13.92
C LEU A 48 4.22 -7.36 -12.49
N LYS A 49 4.71 -6.16 -12.22
CA LYS A 49 4.48 -5.50 -10.90
C LYS A 49 2.98 -5.43 -10.56
N SER A 50 2.13 -5.19 -11.55
CA SER A 50 0.66 -5.15 -11.38
C SER A 50 0.07 -6.46 -10.86
N GLU A 51 0.64 -7.61 -11.23
CA GLU A 51 0.23 -8.92 -10.70
C GLU A 51 0.60 -9.05 -9.22
N ILE A 52 1.84 -8.74 -8.86
CA ILE A 52 2.30 -8.74 -7.46
C ILE A 52 1.49 -7.76 -6.60
N ILE A 53 1.21 -6.55 -7.11
CA ILE A 53 0.36 -5.57 -6.42
C ILE A 53 -1.03 -6.14 -6.17
N THR A 54 -1.61 -6.82 -7.17
CA THR A 54 -2.93 -7.45 -7.05
C THR A 54 -2.92 -8.59 -6.03
N GLU A 55 -1.88 -9.42 -6.03
CA GLU A 55 -1.71 -10.50 -5.05
C GLU A 55 -1.56 -9.94 -3.62
N ILE A 56 -0.72 -8.92 -3.42
CA ILE A 56 -0.56 -8.26 -2.12
C ILE A 56 -1.90 -7.68 -1.64
N ALA A 57 -2.62 -6.99 -2.52
CA ALA A 57 -3.93 -6.43 -2.21
C ALA A 57 -4.95 -7.52 -1.82
N ALA A 58 -4.93 -8.67 -2.52
CA ALA A 58 -5.78 -9.81 -2.19
C ALA A 58 -5.43 -10.39 -0.82
N VAL A 59 -4.14 -10.64 -0.55
CA VAL A 59 -3.67 -11.19 0.74
C VAL A 59 -4.07 -10.27 1.90
N LEU A 60 -3.84 -8.96 1.79
CA LEU A 60 -4.22 -7.99 2.80
C LEU A 60 -5.74 -7.94 3.00
N SER A 61 -6.51 -8.00 1.92
CA SER A 61 -7.96 -7.98 1.96
C SER A 61 -8.54 -9.24 2.63
N PHE A 62 -8.03 -10.43 2.29
CA PHE A 62 -8.46 -11.68 2.92
C PHE A 62 -8.06 -11.74 4.40
N SER A 63 -6.86 -11.26 4.75
CA SER A 63 -6.41 -11.16 6.15
C SER A 63 -7.34 -10.25 6.97
N ALA A 64 -7.72 -9.10 6.43
CA ALA A 64 -8.62 -8.18 7.11
C ALA A 64 -10.01 -8.80 7.35
N ILE A 65 -10.58 -9.51 6.36
CA ILE A 65 -11.88 -10.16 6.55
C ILE A 65 -11.81 -11.33 7.52
N HIS A 66 -10.71 -12.06 7.56
CA HIS A 66 -10.52 -13.11 8.57
C HIS A 66 -10.62 -12.53 9.99
N ASN A 67 -10.21 -11.27 10.17
CA ASN A 67 -10.35 -10.53 11.43
C ASN A 67 -11.68 -9.77 11.55
N ASN A 68 -12.67 -10.04 10.69
CA ASN A 68 -13.98 -9.37 10.66
C ASN A 68 -13.92 -7.86 10.39
N ASP A 69 -12.85 -7.36 9.75
CA ASP A 69 -12.64 -5.96 9.39
C ASP A 69 -13.33 -5.56 8.09
N LYS A 70 -13.47 -4.24 7.86
CA LYS A 70 -13.96 -3.67 6.60
C LYS A 70 -12.81 -3.35 5.68
N VAL A 71 -12.93 -3.66 4.40
CA VAL A 71 -11.91 -3.36 3.39
C VAL A 71 -12.44 -2.41 2.34
N GLY A 72 -11.71 -1.33 2.06
CA GLY A 72 -11.98 -0.40 0.97
C GLY A 72 -10.73 -0.15 0.14
N VAL A 73 -10.91 0.38 -1.07
CA VAL A 73 -9.82 0.61 -2.02
C VAL A 73 -9.92 1.99 -2.65
N ILE A 74 -8.79 2.64 -2.84
CA ILE A 74 -8.60 3.83 -3.67
C ILE A 74 -7.57 3.47 -4.75
N LEU A 75 -8.01 3.38 -6.00
CA LEU A 75 -7.10 3.28 -7.15
C LEU A 75 -6.73 4.68 -7.59
N PHE A 76 -5.44 4.94 -7.79
CA PHE A 76 -4.96 6.27 -8.16
C PHE A 76 -3.83 6.24 -9.20
N SER A 77 -3.71 7.34 -9.91
CA SER A 77 -2.63 7.69 -10.81
C SER A 77 -2.28 9.18 -10.61
N ASP A 78 -2.37 10.01 -11.62
CA ASP A 78 -2.40 11.48 -11.54
C ASP A 78 -3.74 12.02 -11.00
N LYS A 79 -4.73 11.14 -10.82
CA LYS A 79 -6.06 11.38 -10.26
C LYS A 79 -6.52 10.18 -9.42
N VAL A 80 -7.65 10.35 -8.70
CA VAL A 80 -8.35 9.21 -8.10
C VAL A 80 -9.17 8.53 -9.19
N GLU A 81 -8.72 7.37 -9.63
CA GLU A 81 -9.34 6.61 -10.71
C GLU A 81 -10.61 5.89 -10.25
N LYS A 82 -10.56 5.29 -9.07
CA LYS A 82 -11.72 4.57 -8.50
C LYS A 82 -11.68 4.55 -6.99
N TYR A 83 -12.84 4.71 -6.39
CA TYR A 83 -13.04 4.52 -4.96
C TYR A 83 -14.05 3.42 -4.70
N ILE A 84 -13.66 2.41 -3.94
CA ILE A 84 -14.51 1.32 -3.45
C ILE A 84 -14.64 1.49 -1.94
N PRO A 85 -15.84 1.87 -1.43
CA PRO A 85 -16.01 2.13 -0.01
C PRO A 85 -15.81 0.87 0.83
N PRO A 86 -15.35 1.02 2.11
CA PRO A 86 -15.07 -0.12 2.96
C PRO A 86 -16.33 -0.89 3.33
N LYS A 87 -16.35 -2.18 3.01
CA LYS A 87 -17.41 -3.14 3.34
C LYS A 87 -16.80 -4.46 3.80
N LYS A 88 -17.63 -5.28 4.45
CA LYS A 88 -17.29 -6.66 4.86
C LYS A 88 -17.70 -7.69 3.79
N GLY A 89 -17.14 -8.85 3.92
CA GLY A 89 -17.58 -10.06 3.22
C GLY A 89 -16.75 -10.43 2.02
N VAL A 90 -16.64 -11.73 1.77
CA VAL A 90 -15.82 -12.32 0.70
C VAL A 90 -16.24 -11.82 -0.68
N SER A 91 -17.56 -11.67 -0.94
CA SER A 91 -18.07 -11.14 -2.21
C SER A 91 -17.55 -9.74 -2.51
N HIS A 92 -17.37 -8.89 -1.48
CA HIS A 92 -16.81 -7.56 -1.64
C HIS A 92 -15.32 -7.61 -2.03
N ILE A 93 -14.54 -8.52 -1.42
CA ILE A 93 -13.13 -8.71 -1.82
C ILE A 93 -13.02 -9.19 -3.26
N LEU A 94 -13.85 -10.18 -3.65
CA LEU A 94 -13.84 -10.66 -5.03
C LEU A 94 -14.16 -9.54 -6.02
N THR A 95 -15.03 -8.59 -5.62
CA THR A 95 -15.27 -7.38 -6.42
C THR A 95 -14.01 -6.52 -6.51
N ILE A 96 -13.30 -6.29 -5.40
CA ILE A 96 -12.04 -5.53 -5.39
C ILE A 96 -11.00 -6.20 -6.31
N ILE A 97 -10.79 -7.50 -6.17
CA ILE A 97 -9.81 -8.24 -6.99
C ILE A 97 -10.18 -8.16 -8.47
N ARG A 98 -11.46 -8.35 -8.81
CA ARG A 98 -11.94 -8.22 -10.18
C ARG A 98 -11.66 -6.84 -10.75
N GLU A 99 -11.91 -5.78 -9.98
CA GLU A 99 -11.64 -4.41 -10.41
C GLU A 99 -10.16 -4.15 -10.64
N LEU A 100 -9.27 -4.72 -9.82
CA LEU A 100 -7.82 -4.63 -10.02
C LEU A 100 -7.37 -5.36 -11.27
N LEU A 101 -7.87 -6.58 -11.51
CA LEU A 101 -7.52 -7.39 -12.68
C LEU A 101 -8.05 -6.79 -13.99
N LEU A 102 -9.20 -6.13 -13.96
CA LEU A 102 -9.80 -5.49 -15.13
C LEU A 102 -9.32 -4.06 -15.37
N PHE A 103 -8.61 -3.48 -14.40
CA PHE A 103 -8.12 -2.11 -14.53
C PHE A 103 -7.08 -2.02 -15.64
N ARG A 104 -7.35 -1.15 -16.60
CA ARG A 104 -6.41 -0.86 -17.67
C ARG A 104 -5.46 0.24 -17.23
N LYS A 105 -4.20 0.15 -17.65
CA LYS A 105 -3.16 1.15 -17.42
C LYS A 105 -3.71 2.57 -17.61
N SER A 106 -3.51 3.43 -16.59
CA SER A 106 -3.73 4.86 -16.75
C SER A 106 -2.65 5.46 -17.64
N GLU A 107 -3.02 6.40 -18.52
CA GLU A 107 -2.07 7.10 -19.40
C GLU A 107 -1.39 8.29 -18.73
N GLY A 108 -1.79 8.63 -17.50
CA GLY A 108 -1.25 9.74 -16.72
C GLY A 108 -0.01 9.40 -15.91
N GLY A 109 0.59 10.41 -15.31
CA GLY A 109 1.64 10.29 -14.30
C GLY A 109 1.13 9.80 -12.95
N THR A 110 1.95 9.95 -11.91
CA THR A 110 1.59 9.58 -10.54
C THR A 110 1.58 10.81 -9.64
N ASN A 111 0.49 10.99 -8.89
CA ASN A 111 0.37 12.03 -7.87
C ASN A 111 -0.01 11.42 -6.52
N PHE A 112 0.95 11.30 -5.61
CA PHE A 112 0.75 10.67 -4.30
C PHE A 112 -0.06 11.51 -3.31
N SER A 113 -0.17 12.81 -3.53
CA SER A 113 -0.93 13.70 -2.65
C SER A 113 -2.42 13.48 -2.76
N LEU A 114 -2.91 13.23 -3.97
CA LEU A 114 -4.35 13.08 -4.23
C LEU A 114 -5.01 11.93 -3.45
N PRO A 115 -4.47 10.69 -3.47
CA PRO A 115 -5.08 9.59 -2.72
C PRO A 115 -5.03 9.83 -1.21
N LEU A 116 -4.00 10.50 -0.67
CA LEU A 116 -3.85 10.81 0.75
C LEU A 116 -4.85 11.89 1.20
N VAL A 117 -5.03 12.94 0.40
CA VAL A 117 -6.06 13.97 0.64
C VAL A 117 -7.45 13.36 0.52
N PHE A 118 -7.71 12.58 -0.52
CA PHE A 118 -8.99 11.92 -0.73
C PHE A 118 -9.32 10.96 0.43
N LEU A 119 -8.37 10.10 0.84
CA LEU A 119 -8.50 9.23 2.01
C LEU A 119 -8.95 10.02 3.25
N SER A 120 -8.24 11.12 3.54
CA SER A 120 -8.53 11.98 4.70
C SER A 120 -9.92 12.62 4.62
N ASN A 121 -10.47 12.80 3.41
CA ASN A 121 -11.80 13.36 3.21
C ASN A 121 -12.91 12.32 3.34
N VAL A 122 -12.70 11.08 2.87
CA VAL A 122 -13.77 10.05 2.85
C VAL A 122 -13.76 9.18 4.11
N ILE A 123 -12.61 8.98 4.75
CA ILE A 123 -12.48 8.18 5.97
C ILE A 123 -12.26 9.11 7.17
N LYS A 124 -13.30 9.26 8.01
CA LYS A 124 -13.24 10.18 9.16
C LYS A 124 -12.67 9.53 10.43
N LYS A 125 -12.86 8.23 10.61
CA LYS A 125 -12.29 7.46 11.72
C LYS A 125 -10.89 6.99 11.38
N ARG A 126 -10.07 6.74 12.40
CA ARG A 126 -8.74 6.15 12.20
C ARG A 126 -8.89 4.78 11.52
N ALA A 127 -8.11 4.56 10.48
CA ALA A 127 -8.11 3.33 9.67
C ALA A 127 -6.66 2.85 9.49
N SER A 128 -6.48 1.55 9.29
CA SER A 128 -5.21 0.97 8.83
C SER A 128 -5.13 1.12 7.31
N CYS A 129 -4.16 1.87 6.83
CA CYS A 129 -4.05 2.23 5.42
C CYS A 129 -2.75 1.68 4.83
N PHE A 130 -2.85 0.96 3.72
CA PHE A 130 -1.70 0.42 2.99
C PHE A 130 -1.59 1.12 1.64
N MET A 131 -0.51 1.87 1.45
CA MET A 131 -0.18 2.47 0.17
C MET A 131 0.74 1.53 -0.59
N ILE A 132 0.31 1.06 -1.75
CA ILE A 132 1.06 0.12 -2.60
C ILE A 132 1.45 0.85 -3.89
N THR A 133 2.74 1.06 -4.10
CA THR A 133 3.30 1.85 -5.21
C THR A 133 4.76 1.46 -5.49
N ASP A 134 5.38 2.01 -6.51
CA ASP A 134 6.81 1.83 -6.83
C ASP A 134 7.73 2.89 -6.19
N CYS A 135 7.17 3.91 -5.54
CA CYS A 135 7.91 4.95 -4.80
C CYS A 135 8.76 5.93 -5.64
N PHE A 136 8.54 6.06 -6.94
CA PHE A 136 9.35 6.95 -7.78
C PHE A 136 8.77 8.37 -7.98
N GLY A 137 7.89 8.81 -7.10
CA GLY A 137 7.37 10.17 -7.10
C GLY A 137 7.72 10.94 -5.83
N LYS A 138 7.30 12.20 -5.77
CA LYS A 138 7.51 13.07 -4.60
C LYS A 138 6.29 13.06 -3.70
N PHE A 139 6.54 12.92 -2.40
CA PHE A 139 5.52 13.09 -1.37
C PHE A 139 5.59 14.50 -0.80
N ASP A 140 4.46 15.14 -0.67
CA ASP A 140 4.28 16.45 -0.03
C ASP A 140 3.76 16.34 1.41
N ASP A 141 3.26 17.44 1.96
CA ASP A 141 2.75 17.51 3.33
C ASP A 141 1.48 16.68 3.56
N SER A 142 0.79 16.23 2.50
CA SER A 142 -0.37 15.34 2.61
C SER A 142 -0.02 14.01 3.28
N LEU A 143 1.20 13.53 3.11
CA LEU A 143 1.72 12.34 3.79
C LEU A 143 1.70 12.53 5.32
N GLN A 144 2.19 13.67 5.81
CA GLN A 144 2.18 13.97 7.25
C GLN A 144 0.75 14.02 7.81
N ILE A 145 -0.17 14.63 7.07
CA ILE A 145 -1.57 14.76 7.48
C ILE A 145 -2.22 13.37 7.55
N ALA A 146 -2.04 12.55 6.52
CA ALA A 146 -2.59 11.19 6.48
C ALA A 146 -2.00 10.30 7.59
N ALA A 147 -0.69 10.35 7.82
CA ALA A 147 -0.01 9.58 8.86
C ALA A 147 -0.47 9.94 10.28
N LYS A 148 -0.81 11.22 10.54
CA LYS A 148 -1.38 11.65 11.83
C LYS A 148 -2.82 11.16 12.04
N ARG A 149 -3.61 11.02 10.97
CA ARG A 149 -5.03 10.63 11.05
C ARG A 149 -5.24 9.13 11.02
N HIS A 150 -4.43 8.42 10.27
CA HIS A 150 -4.55 7.00 9.99
C HIS A 150 -3.27 6.26 10.37
N ASP A 151 -3.36 4.97 10.49
CA ASP A 151 -2.23 4.08 10.64
C ASP A 151 -1.72 3.70 9.23
N LEU A 152 -0.80 4.52 8.70
CA LEU A 152 -0.33 4.41 7.33
C LEU A 152 0.90 3.51 7.24
N THR A 153 0.89 2.61 6.27
CA THR A 153 2.01 1.73 5.91
C THR A 153 2.26 1.82 4.41
N ALA A 154 3.51 1.94 4.00
CA ALA A 154 3.89 1.95 2.60
C ALA A 154 4.49 0.61 2.17
N ILE A 155 4.03 0.07 1.04
CA ILE A 155 4.54 -1.14 0.41
C ILE A 155 5.06 -0.75 -0.96
N PHE A 156 6.37 -0.80 -1.14
CA PHE A 156 7.04 -0.46 -2.39
C PHE A 156 7.31 -1.71 -3.19
N VAL A 157 6.67 -1.82 -4.36
CA VAL A 157 6.86 -2.94 -5.29
C VAL A 157 7.72 -2.45 -6.45
N ASN A 158 8.95 -2.95 -6.52
CA ASN A 158 9.95 -2.52 -7.49
C ASN A 158 10.38 -3.68 -8.39
N ASP A 159 10.81 -3.34 -9.61
CA ASP A 159 11.52 -4.24 -10.49
C ASP A 159 13.03 -3.95 -10.44
N ARG A 160 13.85 -4.99 -10.55
CA ARG A 160 15.32 -4.87 -10.56
C ARG A 160 15.82 -3.91 -11.63
N ARG A 161 15.19 -3.92 -12.80
CA ARG A 161 15.54 -3.06 -13.94
C ARG A 161 15.26 -1.57 -13.70
N GLU A 162 14.50 -1.23 -12.68
CA GLU A 162 14.30 0.16 -12.27
C GLU A 162 15.54 0.75 -11.59
N PHE A 163 16.40 -0.11 -11.04
CA PHE A 163 17.64 0.25 -10.37
C PHE A 163 18.90 -0.11 -11.17
N GLU A 164 18.75 -0.80 -12.30
CA GLU A 164 19.88 -1.21 -13.12
C GLU A 164 19.63 -0.79 -14.58
N MET A 165 20.58 -0.10 -15.16
CA MET A 165 20.56 0.20 -16.60
C MET A 165 21.52 -0.76 -17.31
N PRO A 166 21.03 -1.72 -18.11
CA PRO A 166 21.89 -2.66 -18.83
C PRO A 166 22.69 -1.94 -19.92
N ASN A 167 23.91 -2.42 -20.18
CA ASN A 167 24.72 -1.94 -21.30
C ASN A 167 24.25 -2.62 -22.61
N VAL A 168 23.40 -1.94 -23.37
CA VAL A 168 22.81 -2.43 -24.62
C VAL A 168 22.99 -1.43 -25.78
N GLY A 169 23.92 -0.48 -25.62
CA GLY A 169 24.20 0.56 -26.61
C GLY A 169 23.20 1.71 -26.59
N LEU A 170 23.00 2.32 -27.74
CA LEU A 170 22.06 3.42 -27.91
C LEU A 170 20.63 2.88 -27.97
N VAL A 171 19.81 3.29 -26.99
CA VAL A 171 18.42 2.87 -26.89
C VAL A 171 17.48 4.06 -26.81
N GLN A 172 16.28 3.87 -27.30
CA GLN A 172 15.20 4.84 -27.15
C GLN A 172 14.39 4.48 -25.90
N PHE A 173 14.43 5.34 -24.89
CA PHE A 173 13.60 5.23 -23.71
C PHE A 173 12.30 6.00 -23.91
N GLU A 174 11.19 5.36 -23.63
CA GLU A 174 9.90 5.99 -23.47
C GLU A 174 9.64 6.19 -21.98
N ASP A 175 9.44 7.43 -21.58
CA ASP A 175 8.99 7.75 -20.23
C ASP A 175 7.55 7.23 -20.04
N ALA A 176 7.34 6.39 -19.05
CA ALA A 176 6.07 5.71 -18.85
C ALA A 176 4.91 6.66 -18.52
N GLU A 177 5.23 7.85 -17.97
CA GLU A 177 4.26 8.86 -17.56
C GLU A 177 4.04 9.93 -18.63
N THR A 178 5.13 10.52 -19.15
CA THR A 178 5.05 11.64 -20.08
C THR A 178 5.00 11.22 -21.56
N LYS A 179 5.25 9.93 -21.86
CA LYS A 179 5.37 9.37 -23.21
C LYS A 179 6.47 10.02 -24.07
N GLN A 180 7.34 10.80 -23.45
CA GLN A 180 8.47 11.37 -24.14
C GLN A 180 9.51 10.32 -24.48
N LEU A 181 9.96 10.33 -25.74
CA LEU A 181 11.03 9.48 -26.21
C LEU A 181 12.36 10.19 -26.08
N LYS A 182 13.33 9.55 -25.44
CA LYS A 182 14.69 10.06 -25.30
C LYS A 182 15.69 9.00 -25.75
N TRP A 183 16.64 9.38 -26.59
CA TRP A 183 17.77 8.53 -26.90
C TRP A 183 18.80 8.60 -25.78
N ILE A 184 19.18 7.45 -25.26
CA ILE A 184 20.17 7.32 -24.18
C ILE A 184 21.21 6.31 -24.64
N ASP A 185 22.49 6.70 -24.59
CA ASP A 185 23.60 5.78 -24.80
C ASP A 185 23.90 5.05 -23.50
N THR A 186 23.46 3.81 -23.45
CA THR A 186 23.69 2.95 -22.29
C THR A 186 25.06 2.29 -22.30
N SER A 187 25.88 2.46 -23.34
CA SER A 187 27.29 2.04 -23.33
C SER A 187 28.15 2.99 -22.48
N ASP A 188 27.73 4.25 -22.33
CA ASP A 188 28.40 5.19 -21.43
C ASP A 188 28.20 4.81 -19.95
N ARG A 189 29.32 4.54 -19.27
CA ARG A 189 29.32 4.17 -17.88
C ARG A 189 28.78 5.27 -16.96
N ILE A 190 29.10 6.54 -17.25
CA ILE A 190 28.69 7.67 -16.43
C ILE A 190 27.16 7.82 -16.47
N THR A 191 26.57 7.66 -17.65
CA THR A 191 25.12 7.67 -17.85
C THR A 191 24.43 6.60 -17.01
N ARG A 192 24.93 5.37 -17.03
CA ARG A 192 24.38 4.28 -16.18
C ARG A 192 24.51 4.57 -14.69
N GLU A 193 25.69 5.00 -14.24
CA GLU A 193 25.93 5.31 -12.82
C GLU A 193 25.03 6.47 -12.33
N ASN A 194 24.84 7.51 -13.14
CA ASN A 194 23.97 8.63 -12.81
C ASN A 194 22.50 8.19 -12.71
N PHE A 195 22.03 7.34 -13.61
CA PHE A 195 20.68 6.78 -13.54
C PHE A 195 20.46 6.04 -12.21
N VAL A 196 21.33 5.11 -11.88
CA VAL A 196 21.27 4.32 -10.64
C VAL A 196 21.30 5.24 -9.41
N LYS A 197 22.23 6.20 -9.39
CA LYS A 197 22.37 7.16 -8.29
C LYS A 197 21.11 8.01 -8.10
N GLN A 198 20.50 8.47 -9.19
CA GLN A 198 19.26 9.24 -9.12
C GLN A 198 18.10 8.42 -8.54
N ARG A 199 17.96 7.14 -8.96
CA ARG A 199 16.91 6.25 -8.45
C ARG A 199 17.04 6.00 -6.95
N TYR A 200 18.24 5.66 -6.48
CA TYR A 200 18.50 5.50 -5.05
C TYR A 200 18.33 6.79 -4.23
N SER A 201 18.66 7.96 -4.79
CA SER A 201 18.44 9.25 -4.13
C SER A 201 16.97 9.49 -3.87
N VAL A 202 16.11 9.37 -4.89
CA VAL A 202 14.66 9.54 -4.76
C VAL A 202 14.09 8.56 -3.73
N GLN A 203 14.49 7.30 -3.79
CA GLN A 203 14.02 6.28 -2.86
C GLN A 203 14.45 6.59 -1.42
N SER A 204 15.71 6.96 -1.20
CA SER A 204 16.22 7.29 0.15
C SER A 204 15.55 8.53 0.74
N GLU A 205 15.28 9.56 -0.09
CA GLU A 205 14.54 10.76 0.33
C GLU A 205 13.12 10.41 0.78
N ASN A 206 12.43 9.55 0.03
CA ASN A 206 11.10 9.11 0.39
C ASN A 206 11.11 8.28 1.69
N LEU A 207 12.01 7.31 1.82
CA LEU A 207 12.16 6.51 3.05
C LEU A 207 12.44 7.39 4.27
N ALA A 208 13.29 8.42 4.13
CA ALA A 208 13.55 9.38 5.20
C ALA A 208 12.28 10.15 5.62
N LYS A 209 11.43 10.56 4.65
CA LYS A 209 10.14 11.20 4.93
C LYS A 209 9.18 10.25 5.66
N PHE A 210 9.07 8.99 5.23
CA PHE A 210 8.24 7.99 5.90
C PHE A 210 8.68 7.78 7.34
N THR A 211 9.98 7.58 7.57
CA THR A 211 10.55 7.45 8.92
C THR A 211 10.26 8.69 9.78
N LYS A 212 10.46 9.90 9.22
CA LYS A 212 10.19 11.17 9.91
C LYS A 212 8.73 11.30 10.38
N TYR A 213 7.79 10.79 9.60
CA TYR A 213 6.36 10.88 9.91
C TYR A 213 5.79 9.64 10.61
N GLY A 214 6.65 8.68 11.00
CA GLY A 214 6.25 7.45 11.70
C GLY A 214 5.46 6.48 10.82
N VAL A 215 5.68 6.53 9.51
CA VAL A 215 5.07 5.61 8.55
C VAL A 215 5.99 4.41 8.35
N ASP A 216 5.51 3.22 8.68
CA ASP A 216 6.23 1.99 8.37
C ASP A 216 6.30 1.75 6.87
N SER A 217 7.43 1.23 6.41
CA SER A 217 7.61 0.89 5.00
C SER A 217 8.31 -0.43 4.80
N VAL A 218 7.99 -1.10 3.71
CA VAL A 218 8.65 -2.32 3.24
C VAL A 218 8.91 -2.22 1.74
N GLN A 219 10.07 -2.72 1.32
CA GLN A 219 10.43 -2.86 -0.09
C GLN A 219 10.28 -4.31 -0.49
N ILE A 220 9.69 -4.54 -1.64
CA ILE A 220 9.43 -5.85 -2.25
C ILE A 220 9.93 -5.78 -3.68
N MET A 221 10.87 -6.64 -4.01
CA MET A 221 11.28 -6.83 -5.40
C MET A 221 10.32 -7.83 -6.07
N ALA A 222 9.86 -7.51 -7.28
CA ALA A 222 8.88 -8.35 -7.98
C ALA A 222 9.38 -9.79 -8.24
N SER A 223 10.69 -10.00 -8.25
CA SER A 223 11.32 -11.32 -8.37
C SER A 223 11.45 -12.09 -7.06
N GLU A 224 11.09 -11.50 -5.92
CA GLU A 224 11.27 -12.09 -4.60
C GLU A 224 9.94 -12.56 -3.98
N ASP A 225 10.05 -13.45 -2.99
CA ASP A 225 8.91 -13.90 -2.20
C ASP A 225 8.40 -12.75 -1.29
N TYR A 226 7.37 -12.05 -1.77
CA TYR A 226 6.76 -10.93 -1.06
C TYR A 226 6.14 -11.33 0.30
N ILE A 227 5.75 -12.61 0.48
CA ILE A 227 5.12 -13.10 1.71
C ILE A 227 6.07 -12.93 2.90
N LYS A 228 7.37 -13.28 2.72
CA LYS A 228 8.37 -13.10 3.78
C LYS A 228 8.53 -11.66 4.20
N SER A 229 8.51 -10.74 3.23
CA SER A 229 8.62 -9.30 3.47
C SER A 229 7.40 -8.75 4.22
N LEU A 230 6.20 -9.20 3.88
CA LEU A 230 4.97 -8.86 4.60
C LEU A 230 4.97 -9.42 6.03
N ILE A 231 5.33 -10.70 6.23
CA ILE A 231 5.43 -11.30 7.57
C ILE A 231 6.41 -10.50 8.45
N LYS A 232 7.57 -10.11 7.92
CA LYS A 232 8.55 -9.29 8.65
C LYS A 232 7.98 -7.93 9.05
N LEU A 233 7.24 -7.27 8.15
CA LEU A 233 6.58 -6.01 8.40
C LEU A 233 5.57 -6.13 9.56
N PHE A 234 4.66 -7.10 9.48
CA PHE A 234 3.63 -7.28 10.49
C PHE A 234 4.19 -7.78 11.83
N SER A 235 5.21 -8.64 11.82
CA SER A 235 5.90 -9.08 13.05
C SER A 235 6.59 -7.94 13.79
N LYS A 236 7.10 -6.93 13.09
CA LYS A 236 7.66 -5.71 13.69
C LYS A 236 6.57 -4.87 14.35
N ARG A 237 5.40 -4.75 13.70
CA ARG A 237 4.27 -3.95 14.20
C ARG A 237 3.52 -4.61 15.36
N GLY A 238 3.46 -5.95 15.40
CA GLY A 238 2.84 -6.67 16.52
C GLY A 238 3.64 -6.67 17.81
N LYS A 239 4.88 -6.13 17.79
CA LYS A 239 5.76 -5.99 18.96
C LYS A 239 5.83 -4.55 19.49
N ALA A 240 5.25 -3.59 18.80
CA ALA A 240 5.18 -2.18 19.19
C ALA A 240 3.81 -1.87 19.81
#